data_d7676ea102169dcfbb49683a277d7016
#
_entry.id   d7676ea102169dcfbb49683a277d7016
#
_cell.length_a   1.000
_cell.length_b   1.000
_cell.length_c   1.000
_cell.angle_alpha   90.00
_cell.angle_beta   90.00
_cell.angle_gamma   90.00
#
_symmetry.space_group_name_H-M   'P 1'
#
loop_
_entity.id
_entity.type
_entity.pdbx_description
1 polymer ?
#
loop_
_entity_poly.entity_id
_entity_poly.type
_entity_poly.pdbx_seq_one_letter_code
_entity_poly.pdbx_strand_id
1 'polypeptide(L)'
;MSLPRFMIAAPASGSGKTLITCGLLQALVDRGLRVASFKCGPDYIDPMFHSRVIGARSKNLDAYFVDTPTLRYLFGRTAEQCEVSVVEGVMGFYDGVDFTVTDASSYDVSEKLDIPVILIVNSRGASLSTLAVLKGFKDFRPNRIAGVIFNQMSQKVYDALAPEAERMGVKPLGYVPKLKDLVLESRHLGLVLPGEVEELRDKLKRLGQELERTVDIDGILEMARSASDLDYSAPAVGRIDGTVRIGLADDDAFCFTYEDNIELLERCGAEIVRFSPIHDAHLPDVDGIVLSGGYPELHGEELESNRTMLDDIRDAIASGMPCIAECGGFMYLHERMEDRDGVERRMVGAIPGRTWNTGKLCRFGYVTLRPADEGGMMGSRPVVKGHEFHYWDSESNGTDWEASKRGTTYRCINDTGTMLAGYPHLYYYSNPEVPLGFLRRCAEYRDSKD
;
A
#
# COMPACT_ATOMS: atom_id res chain seq x y z
N MET A 1 -19.08 -16.59 -6.56
CA MET A 1 -19.67 -15.70 -5.55
C MET A 1 -19.83 -14.31 -6.13
N SER A 2 -21.02 -13.72 -6.02
CA SER A 2 -21.24 -12.34 -6.50
C SER A 2 -20.58 -11.36 -5.53
N LEU A 3 -19.57 -10.64 -6.00
CA LEU A 3 -18.85 -9.62 -5.26
C LEU A 3 -18.93 -8.32 -6.06
N PRO A 4 -19.88 -7.40 -5.76
CA PRO A 4 -20.01 -6.15 -6.46
C PRO A 4 -18.71 -5.34 -6.43
N ARG A 5 -18.17 -5.01 -7.62
CA ARG A 5 -16.86 -4.37 -7.72
C ARG A 5 -16.72 -3.54 -8.99
N PHE A 6 -15.95 -2.47 -8.91
CA PHE A 6 -15.53 -1.68 -10.07
C PHE A 6 -14.13 -1.08 -9.83
N MET A 7 -13.47 -0.74 -10.93
CA MET A 7 -12.14 -0.12 -10.89
C MET A 7 -12.21 1.32 -11.41
N ILE A 8 -11.55 2.22 -10.73
CA ILE A 8 -11.26 3.58 -11.22
C ILE A 8 -9.86 3.58 -11.82
N ALA A 9 -9.76 3.83 -13.11
CA ALA A 9 -8.50 3.93 -13.83
C ALA A 9 -8.42 5.24 -14.63
N ALA A 10 -7.25 5.56 -15.16
CA ALA A 10 -7.07 6.77 -15.97
C ALA A 10 -5.96 6.60 -17.00
N PRO A 11 -5.91 7.44 -18.05
CA PRO A 11 -4.86 7.43 -19.07
C PRO A 11 -3.44 7.68 -18.53
N ALA A 12 -3.30 8.46 -17.45
CA ALA A 12 -2.01 8.83 -16.88
C ALA A 12 -2.14 9.24 -15.41
N SER A 13 -0.99 9.33 -14.71
CA SER A 13 -0.91 9.98 -13.40
C SER A 13 -1.37 11.46 -13.50
N GLY A 14 -1.91 12.01 -12.41
CA GLY A 14 -2.42 13.38 -12.40
C GLY A 14 -3.77 13.58 -13.11
N SER A 15 -4.43 12.52 -13.59
CA SER A 15 -5.76 12.62 -14.21
C SER A 15 -6.91 12.86 -13.22
N GLY A 16 -6.64 12.77 -11.90
CA GLY A 16 -7.62 12.99 -10.83
C GLY A 16 -8.23 11.71 -10.26
N LYS A 17 -7.60 10.54 -10.49
CA LYS A 17 -8.07 9.25 -9.93
C LYS A 17 -8.30 9.33 -8.43
N THR A 18 -7.27 9.65 -7.65
CA THR A 18 -7.32 9.66 -6.18
C THR A 18 -8.42 10.58 -5.65
N LEU A 19 -8.53 11.81 -6.19
CA LEU A 19 -9.60 12.74 -5.79
C LEU A 19 -10.99 12.14 -6.03
N ILE A 20 -11.22 11.60 -7.22
CA ILE A 20 -12.51 11.03 -7.60
C ILE A 20 -12.79 9.74 -6.81
N THR A 21 -11.79 8.90 -6.60
CA THR A 21 -11.92 7.71 -5.75
C THR A 21 -12.31 8.07 -4.33
N CYS A 22 -11.61 9.02 -3.71
CA CYS A 22 -11.96 9.50 -2.35
C CYS A 22 -13.39 10.05 -2.28
N GLY A 23 -13.81 10.83 -3.27
CA GLY A 23 -15.17 11.35 -3.33
C GLY A 23 -16.24 10.27 -3.54
N LEU A 24 -15.97 9.26 -4.37
CA LEU A 24 -16.86 8.11 -4.54
C LEU A 24 -16.94 7.26 -3.28
N LEU A 25 -15.81 6.98 -2.63
CA LEU A 25 -15.77 6.26 -1.36
C LEU A 25 -16.60 6.99 -0.30
N GLN A 26 -16.42 8.33 -0.19
CA GLN A 26 -17.20 9.13 0.75
C GLN A 26 -18.68 9.09 0.44
N ALA A 27 -19.10 9.25 -0.82
CA ALA A 27 -20.50 9.18 -1.22
C ALA A 27 -21.12 7.81 -0.91
N LEU A 28 -20.40 6.72 -1.16
CA LEU A 28 -20.86 5.36 -0.84
C LEU A 28 -20.99 5.13 0.67
N VAL A 29 -20.04 5.61 1.46
CA VAL A 29 -20.09 5.54 2.94
C VAL A 29 -21.23 6.40 3.48
N ASP A 30 -21.44 7.62 2.95
CA ASP A 30 -22.55 8.50 3.33
C ASP A 30 -23.93 7.89 3.00
N ARG A 31 -24.01 7.02 1.98
CA ARG A 31 -25.21 6.19 1.69
C ARG A 31 -25.39 5.03 2.66
N GLY A 32 -24.50 4.83 3.63
CA GLY A 32 -24.56 3.76 4.63
C GLY A 32 -24.06 2.40 4.13
N LEU A 33 -23.37 2.34 2.99
CA LEU A 33 -22.82 1.09 2.46
C LEU A 33 -21.52 0.72 3.18
N ARG A 34 -21.32 -0.57 3.42
CA ARG A 34 -20.00 -1.10 3.79
C ARG A 34 -19.15 -1.21 2.54
N VAL A 35 -18.09 -0.42 2.47
CA VAL A 35 -17.25 -0.27 1.29
C VAL A 35 -15.88 -0.89 1.52
N ALA A 36 -15.43 -1.79 0.64
CA ALA A 36 -14.05 -2.18 0.52
C ALA A 36 -13.34 -1.25 -0.47
N SER A 37 -12.17 -0.78 -0.11
CA SER A 37 -11.30 0.00 -0.99
C SER A 37 -10.00 -0.74 -1.22
N PHE A 38 -9.54 -0.79 -2.45
CA PHE A 38 -8.27 -1.40 -2.80
C PHE A 38 -7.44 -0.44 -3.63
N LYS A 39 -6.16 -0.31 -3.28
CA LYS A 39 -5.18 0.46 -4.05
C LYS A 39 -4.30 -0.48 -4.86
N CYS A 40 -4.23 -0.31 -6.18
CA CYS A 40 -3.25 -1.01 -6.99
C CYS A 40 -1.84 -0.48 -6.70
N GLY A 41 -0.88 -1.40 -6.59
CA GLY A 41 0.52 -1.05 -6.35
C GLY A 41 0.91 -0.91 -4.88
N PRO A 42 2.21 -0.67 -4.61
CA PRO A 42 2.78 -0.63 -3.28
C PRO A 42 2.64 0.76 -2.64
N ASP A 43 1.43 1.18 -2.36
CA ASP A 43 1.08 2.48 -1.79
C ASP A 43 0.54 2.29 -0.36
N TYR A 44 1.13 2.96 0.62
CA TYR A 44 0.66 2.93 2.01
C TYR A 44 -0.27 4.10 2.34
N ILE A 45 -0.10 5.22 1.64
CA ILE A 45 -0.74 6.50 1.98
C ILE A 45 -2.24 6.46 1.65
N ASP A 46 -2.60 6.10 0.41
CA ASP A 46 -4.00 6.04 0.00
C ASP A 46 -4.82 5.03 0.83
N PRO A 47 -4.36 3.78 1.09
CA PRO A 47 -5.07 2.86 1.97
C PRO A 47 -5.28 3.36 3.40
N MET A 48 -4.27 3.98 4.01
CA MET A 48 -4.42 4.60 5.34
C MET A 48 -5.45 5.72 5.33
N PHE A 49 -5.42 6.58 4.32
CA PHE A 49 -6.39 7.66 4.18
C PHE A 49 -7.81 7.15 4.00
N HIS A 50 -8.01 6.15 3.12
CA HIS A 50 -9.32 5.54 2.90
C HIS A 50 -9.88 4.88 4.17
N SER A 51 -9.03 4.27 5.00
CA SER A 51 -9.47 3.64 6.25
C SER A 51 -9.64 4.63 7.40
N ARG A 52 -8.64 5.46 7.69
CA ARG A 52 -8.65 6.34 8.88
C ARG A 52 -9.56 7.57 8.72
N VAL A 53 -9.65 8.12 7.50
CA VAL A 53 -10.41 9.38 7.25
C VAL A 53 -11.80 9.09 6.71
N ILE A 54 -11.93 8.21 5.70
CA ILE A 54 -13.22 7.93 5.05
C ILE A 54 -13.99 6.82 5.77
N GLY A 55 -13.29 5.85 6.39
CA GLY A 55 -13.91 4.72 7.08
C GLY A 55 -14.20 3.53 6.16
N ALA A 56 -13.61 3.48 4.97
CA ALA A 56 -13.64 2.31 4.10
C ALA A 56 -12.66 1.23 4.58
N ARG A 57 -12.97 -0.05 4.36
CA ARG A 57 -12.02 -1.13 4.63
C ARG A 57 -10.99 -1.18 3.51
N SER A 58 -9.79 -0.68 3.77
CA SER A 58 -8.79 -0.46 2.71
C SER A 58 -7.61 -1.42 2.76
N LYS A 59 -7.17 -1.89 1.58
CA LYS A 59 -6.00 -2.76 1.36
C LYS A 59 -5.31 -2.46 0.05
N ASN A 60 -4.14 -3.07 -0.16
CA ASN A 60 -3.45 -3.06 -1.44
C ASN A 60 -3.86 -4.26 -2.30
N LEU A 61 -3.79 -4.10 -3.60
CA LEU A 61 -3.85 -5.18 -4.58
C LEU A 61 -2.70 -5.01 -5.57
N ASP A 62 -1.80 -5.97 -5.59
CA ASP A 62 -0.61 -5.85 -6.43
C ASP A 62 -0.30 -7.15 -7.16
N ALA A 63 -0.51 -7.13 -8.47
CA ALA A 63 -0.29 -8.28 -9.33
C ALA A 63 1.21 -8.55 -9.64
N TYR A 64 2.12 -7.69 -9.20
CA TYR A 64 3.55 -7.98 -9.21
C TYR A 64 3.93 -8.96 -8.11
N PHE A 65 3.41 -8.75 -6.92
CA PHE A 65 3.82 -9.53 -5.75
C PHE A 65 3.29 -10.95 -5.79
N VAL A 66 2.06 -11.17 -6.27
CA VAL A 66 1.37 -12.45 -6.15
C VAL A 66 0.82 -12.96 -7.48
N ASP A 67 0.55 -14.25 -7.54
CA ASP A 67 -0.15 -14.88 -8.66
C ASP A 67 -1.65 -14.58 -8.65
N THR A 68 -2.34 -14.94 -9.73
CA THR A 68 -3.77 -14.68 -9.87
C THR A 68 -4.64 -15.35 -8.80
N PRO A 69 -4.43 -16.64 -8.42
CA PRO A 69 -5.18 -17.25 -7.33
C PRO A 69 -5.05 -16.52 -6.00
N THR A 70 -3.84 -16.14 -5.62
CA THR A 70 -3.57 -15.37 -4.38
C THR A 70 -4.17 -13.97 -4.46
N LEU A 71 -4.06 -13.28 -5.59
CA LEU A 71 -4.68 -11.96 -5.79
C LEU A 71 -6.20 -12.02 -5.63
N ARG A 72 -6.85 -13.04 -6.22
CA ARG A 72 -8.29 -13.28 -6.08
C ARG A 72 -8.69 -13.56 -4.63
N TYR A 73 -7.89 -14.33 -3.91
CA TYR A 73 -8.11 -14.59 -2.50
C TYR A 73 -8.02 -13.31 -1.65
N LEU A 74 -6.96 -12.53 -1.82
CA LEU A 74 -6.75 -11.28 -1.07
C LEU A 74 -7.88 -10.26 -1.32
N PHE A 75 -8.33 -10.16 -2.56
CA PHE A 75 -9.51 -9.38 -2.91
C PHE A 75 -10.78 -9.96 -2.26
N GLY A 76 -11.08 -11.24 -2.54
CA GLY A 76 -12.35 -11.88 -2.22
C GLY A 76 -12.66 -11.89 -0.72
N ARG A 77 -11.68 -12.26 0.12
CA ARG A 77 -11.86 -12.32 1.57
C ARG A 77 -12.20 -10.97 2.23
N THR A 78 -11.80 -9.86 1.62
CA THR A 78 -12.15 -8.51 2.09
C THR A 78 -13.47 -8.05 1.48
N ALA A 79 -13.66 -8.30 0.18
CA ALA A 79 -14.86 -7.93 -0.56
C ALA A 79 -16.14 -8.60 -0.02
N GLU A 80 -16.07 -9.88 0.40
CA GLU A 80 -17.23 -10.62 0.95
C GLU A 80 -17.82 -10.01 2.24
N GLN A 81 -17.04 -9.19 2.94
CA GLN A 81 -17.46 -8.50 4.15
C GLN A 81 -18.11 -7.13 3.87
N CYS A 82 -18.15 -6.73 2.60
CA CYS A 82 -18.60 -5.43 2.15
C CYS A 82 -19.70 -5.56 1.07
N GLU A 83 -20.45 -4.49 0.85
CA GLU A 83 -21.55 -4.46 -0.13
C GLU A 83 -21.08 -4.04 -1.52
N VAL A 84 -19.95 -3.32 -1.58
CA VAL A 84 -19.31 -2.90 -2.82
C VAL A 84 -17.81 -2.73 -2.61
N SER A 85 -17.04 -3.05 -3.65
CA SER A 85 -15.58 -2.90 -3.67
C SER A 85 -15.16 -1.90 -4.75
N VAL A 86 -14.34 -0.93 -4.34
CA VAL A 86 -13.72 0.06 -5.22
C VAL A 86 -12.25 -0.22 -5.34
N VAL A 87 -11.75 -0.41 -6.57
CA VAL A 87 -10.33 -0.60 -6.83
C VAL A 87 -9.77 0.66 -7.48
N GLU A 88 -8.84 1.33 -6.83
CA GLU A 88 -8.12 2.45 -7.42
C GLU A 88 -6.89 1.98 -8.17
N GLY A 89 -6.85 2.25 -9.47
CA GLY A 89 -5.71 1.93 -10.31
C GLY A 89 -4.49 2.81 -10.04
N VAL A 90 -3.33 2.33 -10.43
CA VAL A 90 -2.04 3.03 -10.34
C VAL A 90 -1.61 3.55 -11.72
N MET A 91 -0.87 4.65 -11.77
CA MET A 91 -0.30 5.25 -13.00
C MET A 91 -1.32 5.38 -14.14
N GLY A 92 -0.93 5.16 -15.39
CA GLY A 92 -1.83 4.98 -16.51
C GLY A 92 -2.37 3.54 -16.57
N PHE A 93 -3.56 3.37 -17.12
CA PHE A 93 -4.29 2.08 -17.12
C PHE A 93 -3.45 0.91 -17.67
N TYR A 94 -2.67 1.15 -18.71
CA TYR A 94 -1.82 0.14 -19.34
C TYR A 94 -0.35 0.15 -18.89
N ASP A 95 0.04 1.09 -17.99
CA ASP A 95 1.42 1.24 -17.55
C ASP A 95 1.77 0.14 -16.52
N GLY A 96 2.65 -0.77 -16.89
CA GLY A 96 3.08 -1.89 -16.06
C GLY A 96 4.47 -1.70 -15.45
N VAL A 97 5.09 -2.80 -15.06
CA VAL A 97 6.41 -2.81 -14.40
C VAL A 97 7.54 -2.33 -15.30
N ASP A 98 7.35 -2.33 -16.62
CA ASP A 98 8.30 -1.80 -17.60
C ASP A 98 7.56 -1.04 -18.72
N PHE A 99 8.29 -0.27 -19.52
CA PHE A 99 7.75 0.72 -20.47
C PHE A 99 6.87 0.14 -21.58
N THR A 100 6.98 -1.15 -21.89
CA THR A 100 6.28 -1.78 -23.01
C THR A 100 5.41 -2.96 -22.62
N VAL A 101 5.26 -3.23 -21.32
CA VAL A 101 4.47 -4.34 -20.78
C VAL A 101 3.32 -3.84 -19.92
N THR A 102 2.29 -4.66 -19.81
CA THR A 102 1.13 -4.36 -18.96
C THR A 102 1.10 -5.15 -17.66
N ASP A 103 2.13 -5.95 -17.41
CA ASP A 103 2.23 -6.76 -16.17
C ASP A 103 2.19 -5.85 -14.94
N ALA A 104 1.36 -6.22 -13.98
CA ALA A 104 1.09 -5.47 -12.74
C ALA A 104 0.49 -4.07 -12.95
N SER A 105 0.02 -3.72 -14.15
CA SER A 105 -0.76 -2.50 -14.39
C SER A 105 -2.18 -2.61 -13.83
N SER A 106 -2.90 -1.48 -13.81
CA SER A 106 -4.33 -1.46 -13.53
C SER A 106 -5.12 -2.35 -14.49
N TYR A 107 -4.70 -2.41 -15.76
CA TYR A 107 -5.26 -3.31 -16.76
C TYR A 107 -5.10 -4.78 -16.33
N ASP A 108 -3.89 -5.21 -15.97
CA ASP A 108 -3.60 -6.58 -15.54
C ASP A 108 -4.44 -6.99 -14.32
N VAL A 109 -4.55 -6.12 -13.32
CA VAL A 109 -5.42 -6.35 -12.16
C VAL A 109 -6.88 -6.46 -12.58
N SER A 110 -7.36 -5.59 -13.50
CA SER A 110 -8.76 -5.64 -13.96
C SER A 110 -9.10 -6.95 -14.67
N GLU A 111 -8.18 -7.50 -15.47
CA GLU A 111 -8.36 -8.78 -16.15
C GLU A 111 -8.32 -9.97 -15.18
N LYS A 112 -7.35 -9.98 -14.23
CA LYS A 112 -7.21 -11.06 -13.25
C LYS A 112 -8.40 -11.17 -12.30
N LEU A 113 -9.06 -10.05 -12.00
CA LEU A 113 -10.20 -9.98 -11.07
C LEU A 113 -11.55 -9.82 -11.76
N ASP A 114 -11.61 -9.86 -13.08
CA ASP A 114 -12.86 -9.66 -13.86
C ASP A 114 -13.62 -8.38 -13.43
N ILE A 115 -12.91 -7.24 -13.31
CA ILE A 115 -13.48 -6.00 -12.79
C ILE A 115 -13.89 -5.06 -13.93
N PRO A 116 -15.15 -4.58 -14.01
CA PRO A 116 -15.52 -3.50 -14.92
C PRO A 116 -14.79 -2.21 -14.53
N VAL A 117 -14.26 -1.52 -15.55
CA VAL A 117 -13.40 -0.35 -15.39
C VAL A 117 -14.16 0.92 -15.77
N ILE A 118 -14.07 1.92 -14.91
CA ILE A 118 -14.49 3.30 -15.16
C ILE A 118 -13.24 4.12 -15.45
N LEU A 119 -13.12 4.62 -16.68
CA LEU A 119 -11.97 5.42 -17.08
C LEU A 119 -12.20 6.90 -16.73
N ILE A 120 -11.31 7.48 -15.93
CA ILE A 120 -11.32 8.91 -15.64
C ILE A 120 -10.53 9.63 -16.73
N VAL A 121 -11.20 10.39 -17.58
CA VAL A 121 -10.56 11.14 -18.64
C VAL A 121 -10.48 12.62 -18.27
N ASN A 122 -9.25 13.13 -18.11
CA ASN A 122 -9.04 14.55 -17.85
C ASN A 122 -9.36 15.37 -19.11
N SER A 123 -10.34 16.25 -19.00
CA SER A 123 -10.89 17.05 -20.12
C SER A 123 -10.46 18.52 -20.07
N ARG A 124 -9.45 18.86 -19.27
CA ARG A 124 -8.96 20.23 -19.15
C ARG A 124 -8.52 20.80 -20.50
N GLY A 125 -9.21 21.82 -20.97
CA GLY A 125 -8.89 22.49 -22.24
C GLY A 125 -9.25 21.67 -23.50
N ALA A 126 -10.04 20.60 -23.36
CA ALA A 126 -10.47 19.74 -24.46
C ALA A 126 -12.00 19.57 -24.48
N SER A 127 -12.56 19.27 -25.63
CA SER A 127 -13.95 18.88 -25.84
C SER A 127 -14.00 17.57 -26.62
N LEU A 128 -14.26 17.60 -27.91
CA LEU A 128 -14.35 16.39 -28.76
C LEU A 128 -13.07 15.53 -28.71
N SER A 129 -11.89 16.13 -28.56
CA SER A 129 -10.62 15.41 -28.42
C SER A 129 -10.56 14.47 -27.20
N THR A 130 -11.39 14.71 -26.18
CA THR A 130 -11.54 13.84 -25.01
C THR A 130 -12.06 12.46 -25.44
N LEU A 131 -12.96 12.41 -26.43
CA LEU A 131 -13.49 11.15 -26.96
C LEU A 131 -12.44 10.37 -27.77
N ALA A 132 -11.48 11.06 -28.41
CA ALA A 132 -10.38 10.41 -29.09
C ALA A 132 -9.47 9.68 -28.08
N VAL A 133 -9.22 10.26 -26.90
CA VAL A 133 -8.51 9.59 -25.81
C VAL A 133 -9.29 8.36 -25.35
N LEU A 134 -10.59 8.51 -25.03
CA LEU A 134 -11.44 7.40 -24.63
C LEU A 134 -11.42 6.25 -25.64
N LYS A 135 -11.59 6.58 -26.93
CA LYS A 135 -11.58 5.61 -28.01
C LYS A 135 -10.24 4.90 -28.14
N GLY A 136 -9.12 5.64 -28.03
CA GLY A 136 -7.78 5.05 -28.06
C GLY A 136 -7.60 4.00 -26.96
N PHE A 137 -8.02 4.30 -25.72
CA PHE A 137 -7.95 3.36 -24.61
C PHE A 137 -8.89 2.16 -24.79
N LYS A 138 -10.10 2.38 -25.30
CA LYS A 138 -11.09 1.31 -25.53
C LYS A 138 -10.65 0.33 -26.62
N ASP A 139 -10.01 0.83 -27.67
CA ASP A 139 -9.66 0.02 -28.86
C ASP A 139 -8.21 -0.53 -28.83
N PHE A 140 -7.37 -0.06 -27.88
CA PHE A 140 -5.93 -0.42 -27.85
C PHE A 140 -5.69 -1.93 -27.74
N ARG A 141 -6.49 -2.60 -26.91
CA ARG A 141 -6.56 -4.06 -26.79
C ARG A 141 -7.89 -4.47 -26.14
N PRO A 142 -8.30 -5.76 -26.19
CA PRO A 142 -9.44 -6.23 -25.41
C PRO A 142 -9.30 -5.79 -23.95
N ASN A 143 -10.35 -5.23 -23.38
CA ASN A 143 -10.33 -4.69 -22.02
C ASN A 143 -11.74 -4.61 -21.42
N ARG A 144 -11.80 -4.25 -20.14
CA ARG A 144 -13.04 -4.16 -19.35
C ARG A 144 -13.53 -2.73 -19.13
N ILE A 145 -13.09 -1.75 -19.94
CA ILE A 145 -13.60 -0.37 -19.87
C ILE A 145 -15.09 -0.38 -20.24
N ALA A 146 -15.93 -0.16 -19.24
CA ALA A 146 -17.39 -0.18 -19.34
C ALA A 146 -18.02 1.20 -19.11
N GLY A 147 -17.33 2.08 -18.37
CA GLY A 147 -17.81 3.43 -18.06
C GLY A 147 -16.74 4.49 -18.19
N VAL A 148 -17.19 5.74 -18.24
CA VAL A 148 -16.30 6.92 -18.25
C VAL A 148 -16.88 8.03 -17.35
N ILE A 149 -15.97 8.67 -16.59
CA ILE A 149 -16.22 9.94 -15.90
C ILE A 149 -15.27 10.99 -16.48
N PHE A 150 -15.80 12.10 -16.93
CA PHE A 150 -15.01 13.20 -17.48
C PHE A 150 -14.60 14.18 -16.38
N ASN A 151 -13.31 14.23 -16.09
CA ASN A 151 -12.77 15.14 -15.06
C ASN A 151 -12.46 16.53 -15.64
N GLN A 152 -12.65 17.58 -14.85
CA GLN A 152 -12.49 19.00 -15.22
C GLN A 152 -13.37 19.43 -16.41
N MET A 153 -14.58 18.91 -16.49
CA MET A 153 -15.55 19.20 -17.54
C MET A 153 -16.75 20.00 -17.00
N SER A 154 -17.32 20.85 -17.82
CA SER A 154 -18.60 21.52 -17.50
C SER A 154 -19.78 20.67 -17.93
N GLN A 155 -20.94 20.85 -17.28
CA GLN A 155 -22.17 20.16 -17.63
C GLN A 155 -22.52 20.31 -19.12
N LYS A 156 -22.48 21.52 -19.66
CA LYS A 156 -22.81 21.77 -21.06
C LYS A 156 -21.96 20.94 -22.04
N VAL A 157 -20.69 20.77 -21.74
CA VAL A 157 -19.79 19.94 -22.58
C VAL A 157 -20.08 18.46 -22.39
N TYR A 158 -20.33 18.03 -21.15
CA TYR A 158 -20.74 16.66 -20.85
C TYR A 158 -22.02 16.28 -21.59
N ASP A 159 -23.07 17.09 -21.53
CA ASP A 159 -24.37 16.83 -22.19
C ASP A 159 -24.20 16.63 -23.72
N ALA A 160 -23.23 17.31 -24.33
CA ALA A 160 -22.94 17.17 -25.74
C ALA A 160 -22.10 15.91 -26.06
N LEU A 161 -21.21 15.48 -25.17
CA LEU A 161 -20.27 14.35 -25.40
C LEU A 161 -20.79 13.01 -24.90
N ALA A 162 -21.67 12.98 -23.93
CA ALA A 162 -22.18 11.75 -23.34
C ALA A 162 -22.83 10.81 -24.38
N PRO A 163 -23.70 11.29 -25.31
CA PRO A 163 -24.26 10.41 -26.34
C PRO A 163 -23.23 9.79 -27.28
N GLU A 164 -22.11 10.49 -27.52
CA GLU A 164 -21.02 9.98 -28.36
C GLU A 164 -20.22 8.87 -27.63
N ALA A 165 -19.97 9.04 -26.33
CA ALA A 165 -19.33 8.00 -25.51
C ALA A 165 -20.21 6.73 -25.49
N GLU A 166 -21.51 6.88 -25.36
CA GLU A 166 -22.47 5.76 -25.39
C GLU A 166 -22.45 5.02 -26.73
N ARG A 167 -22.36 5.73 -27.86
CA ARG A 167 -22.18 5.13 -29.20
C ARG A 167 -20.87 4.36 -29.35
N MET A 168 -19.86 4.65 -28.54
CA MET A 168 -18.61 3.89 -28.47
C MET A 168 -18.72 2.64 -27.59
N GLY A 169 -19.89 2.36 -27.00
CA GLY A 169 -20.11 1.25 -26.09
C GLY A 169 -19.49 1.47 -24.70
N VAL A 170 -19.37 2.74 -24.28
CA VAL A 170 -18.88 3.12 -22.95
C VAL A 170 -19.94 3.95 -22.25
N LYS A 171 -20.45 3.48 -21.09
CA LYS A 171 -21.50 4.19 -20.34
C LYS A 171 -20.95 5.52 -19.82
N PRO A 172 -21.53 6.68 -20.22
CA PRO A 172 -21.17 7.98 -19.64
C PRO A 172 -21.76 8.08 -18.23
N LEU A 173 -20.90 8.03 -17.21
CA LEU A 173 -21.31 7.99 -15.80
C LEU A 173 -21.29 9.38 -15.14
N GLY A 174 -20.94 10.43 -15.88
CA GLY A 174 -20.97 11.79 -15.37
C GLY A 174 -19.70 12.57 -15.62
N TYR A 175 -19.62 13.70 -14.95
CA TYR A 175 -18.50 14.62 -15.04
C TYR A 175 -18.15 15.18 -13.66
N VAL A 176 -16.90 15.61 -13.50
CA VAL A 176 -16.45 16.36 -12.33
C VAL A 176 -16.03 17.75 -12.80
N PRO A 177 -16.65 18.83 -12.28
CA PRO A 177 -16.26 20.19 -12.64
C PRO A 177 -14.88 20.53 -12.08
N LYS A 178 -14.32 21.68 -12.46
CA LYS A 178 -13.09 22.18 -11.89
C LYS A 178 -13.32 22.59 -10.43
N LEU A 179 -12.83 21.81 -9.51
CA LEU A 179 -12.94 22.03 -8.06
C LEU A 179 -11.72 22.83 -7.59
N LYS A 180 -11.85 24.16 -7.40
CA LYS A 180 -10.73 25.04 -7.02
C LYS A 180 -10.30 24.86 -5.57
N ASP A 181 -11.26 24.56 -4.67
CA ASP A 181 -11.07 24.56 -3.21
C ASP A 181 -11.04 23.14 -2.61
N LEU A 182 -11.04 22.11 -3.46
CA LEU A 182 -11.05 20.70 -3.05
C LEU A 182 -9.80 19.98 -3.59
N VAL A 183 -8.63 20.59 -3.43
CA VAL A 183 -7.36 19.92 -3.74
C VAL A 183 -6.96 19.12 -2.51
N LEU A 184 -6.84 17.80 -2.67
CA LEU A 184 -6.19 16.94 -1.68
C LEU A 184 -4.69 16.95 -2.02
N GLU A 185 -3.89 17.54 -1.16
CA GLU A 185 -2.43 17.53 -1.32
C GLU A 185 -1.91 16.11 -1.02
N SER A 186 -1.47 15.41 -2.06
CA SER A 186 -1.11 13.98 -1.99
C SER A 186 0.07 13.66 -1.08
N ARG A 187 0.87 14.63 -0.68
CA ARG A 187 2.08 14.42 0.13
C ARG A 187 1.85 14.35 1.64
N HIS A 188 0.67 14.71 2.13
CA HIS A 188 0.35 14.77 3.55
C HIS A 188 -0.76 13.81 3.99
N LEU A 189 -1.27 12.96 3.09
CA LEU A 189 -2.38 12.05 3.38
C LEU A 189 -2.04 10.98 4.45
N GLY A 190 -0.76 10.70 4.68
CA GLY A 190 -0.31 9.78 5.73
C GLY A 190 0.05 10.45 7.07
N LEU A 191 0.19 11.78 7.10
CA LEU A 191 0.66 12.57 8.24
C LEU A 191 -0.33 13.69 8.56
N VAL A 192 -1.58 13.36 8.79
CA VAL A 192 -2.60 14.37 9.07
C VAL A 192 -2.74 14.52 10.58
N LEU A 193 -2.40 15.70 11.10
CA LEU A 193 -2.65 16.04 12.50
C LEU A 193 -4.14 15.96 12.84
N PRO A 194 -4.52 15.66 14.09
CA PRO A 194 -5.95 15.53 14.47
C PRO A 194 -6.84 16.70 14.06
N GLY A 195 -6.36 17.93 14.08
CA GLY A 195 -7.10 19.11 13.62
C GLY A 195 -7.26 19.19 12.11
N GLU A 196 -6.30 18.69 11.35
CA GLU A 196 -6.36 18.62 9.88
C GLU A 196 -7.33 17.53 9.40
N VAL A 197 -7.55 16.49 10.21
CA VAL A 197 -8.51 15.40 9.91
C VAL A 197 -9.94 15.94 9.78
N GLU A 198 -10.37 16.88 10.64
CA GLU A 198 -11.71 17.46 10.56
C GLU A 198 -11.88 18.29 9.28
N GLU A 199 -10.91 19.14 8.95
CA GLU A 199 -10.94 19.92 7.70
C GLU A 199 -10.96 19.03 6.45
N LEU A 200 -10.20 17.92 6.48
CA LEU A 200 -10.21 16.93 5.39
C LEU A 200 -11.56 16.20 5.29
N ARG A 201 -12.16 15.81 6.40
CA ARG A 201 -13.49 15.18 6.41
C ARG A 201 -14.55 16.12 5.82
N ASP A 202 -14.51 17.40 6.15
CA ASP A 202 -15.43 18.38 5.57
C ASP A 202 -15.19 18.55 4.05
N LYS A 203 -13.94 18.60 3.61
CA LYS A 203 -13.60 18.63 2.19
C LYS A 203 -14.10 17.37 1.46
N LEU A 204 -13.91 16.18 2.05
CA LEU A 204 -14.39 14.92 1.49
C LEU A 204 -15.91 14.85 1.41
N LYS A 205 -16.61 15.28 2.46
CA LYS A 205 -18.07 15.34 2.46
C LYS A 205 -18.60 16.26 1.36
N ARG A 206 -18.00 17.44 1.18
CA ARG A 206 -18.34 18.35 0.07
C ARG A 206 -18.03 17.73 -1.29
N LEU A 207 -16.92 16.99 -1.41
CA LEU A 207 -16.56 16.27 -2.62
C LEU A 207 -17.56 15.14 -2.92
N GLY A 208 -17.94 14.35 -1.93
CA GLY A 208 -18.96 13.31 -2.05
C GLY A 208 -20.31 13.88 -2.52
N GLN A 209 -20.76 14.98 -1.93
CA GLN A 209 -21.99 15.70 -2.33
C GLN A 209 -21.90 16.22 -3.77
N GLU A 210 -20.75 16.72 -4.21
CA GLU A 210 -20.57 17.15 -5.60
C GLU A 210 -20.64 15.96 -6.56
N LEU A 211 -20.05 14.81 -6.21
CA LEU A 211 -20.15 13.61 -7.04
C LEU A 211 -21.57 13.05 -7.08
N GLU A 212 -22.31 13.07 -5.97
CA GLU A 212 -23.75 12.71 -5.96
C GLU A 212 -24.57 13.54 -6.95
N ARG A 213 -24.18 14.81 -7.16
CA ARG A 213 -24.88 15.71 -8.08
C ARG A 213 -24.48 15.54 -9.54
N THR A 214 -23.26 15.12 -9.82
CA THR A 214 -22.66 15.18 -11.16
C THR A 214 -22.28 13.83 -11.74
N VAL A 215 -22.34 12.78 -10.93
CA VAL A 215 -21.98 11.39 -11.31
C VAL A 215 -23.15 10.46 -11.02
N ASP A 216 -23.45 9.57 -11.94
CA ASP A 216 -24.47 8.52 -11.80
C ASP A 216 -23.97 7.41 -10.87
N ILE A 217 -24.01 7.65 -9.55
CA ILE A 217 -23.59 6.69 -8.53
C ILE A 217 -24.43 5.40 -8.61
N ASP A 218 -25.72 5.49 -8.90
CA ASP A 218 -26.59 4.33 -9.02
C ASP A 218 -26.19 3.47 -10.23
N GLY A 219 -25.88 4.11 -11.36
CA GLY A 219 -25.34 3.42 -12.53
C GLY A 219 -23.96 2.80 -12.31
N ILE A 220 -23.12 3.36 -11.42
CA ILE A 220 -21.88 2.73 -10.97
C ILE A 220 -22.17 1.47 -10.15
N LEU A 221 -23.13 1.55 -9.21
CA LEU A 221 -23.51 0.40 -8.38
C LEU A 221 -24.15 -0.72 -9.22
N GLU A 222 -24.94 -0.39 -10.23
CA GLU A 222 -25.47 -1.37 -11.21
C GLU A 222 -24.34 -2.05 -11.97
N MET A 223 -23.37 -1.27 -12.46
CA MET A 223 -22.18 -1.81 -13.14
C MET A 223 -21.37 -2.72 -12.19
N ALA A 224 -21.19 -2.33 -10.95
CA ALA A 224 -20.50 -3.13 -9.95
C ALA A 224 -21.20 -4.49 -9.70
N ARG A 225 -22.53 -4.49 -9.63
CA ARG A 225 -23.35 -5.71 -9.46
C ARG A 225 -23.36 -6.61 -10.71
N SER A 226 -23.09 -6.07 -11.88
CA SER A 226 -23.02 -6.84 -13.14
C SER A 226 -21.69 -7.57 -13.31
N ALA A 227 -20.70 -7.36 -12.42
CA ALA A 227 -19.45 -8.09 -12.44
C ALA A 227 -19.70 -9.60 -12.27
N SER A 228 -19.00 -10.42 -13.08
CA SER A 228 -19.11 -11.88 -13.06
C SER A 228 -18.77 -12.46 -11.68
N ASP A 229 -19.27 -13.62 -11.37
CA ASP A 229 -18.87 -14.35 -10.17
C ASP A 229 -17.35 -14.53 -10.13
N LEU A 230 -16.76 -14.35 -8.95
CA LEU A 230 -15.34 -14.53 -8.72
C LEU A 230 -15.11 -15.74 -7.79
N ASP A 231 -14.41 -16.74 -8.33
CA ASP A 231 -13.98 -17.88 -7.54
C ASP A 231 -12.59 -17.60 -6.94
N TYR A 232 -12.44 -17.92 -5.66
CA TYR A 232 -11.18 -17.82 -4.95
C TYR A 232 -11.12 -18.83 -3.80
N SER A 233 -9.92 -19.20 -3.42
CA SER A 233 -9.64 -20.08 -2.29
C SER A 233 -8.41 -19.61 -1.53
N ALA A 234 -8.38 -19.84 -0.22
CA ALA A 234 -7.22 -19.52 0.58
C ALA A 234 -5.99 -20.29 0.10
N PRO A 235 -4.85 -19.62 -0.14
CA PRO A 235 -3.60 -20.33 -0.41
C PRO A 235 -3.21 -21.18 0.80
N ALA A 236 -2.62 -22.34 0.54
CA ALA A 236 -2.03 -23.15 1.59
C ALA A 236 -0.83 -22.40 2.17
N VAL A 237 -0.84 -22.18 3.47
CA VAL A 237 0.28 -21.59 4.21
C VAL A 237 0.61 -22.48 5.40
N GLY A 238 1.91 -22.58 5.72
CA GLY A 238 2.35 -23.26 6.92
C GLY A 238 1.92 -22.53 8.19
N ARG A 239 2.01 -23.23 9.32
CA ARG A 239 1.80 -22.67 10.65
C ARG A 239 2.83 -23.22 11.61
N ILE A 240 3.30 -22.41 12.55
CA ILE A 240 4.16 -22.88 13.65
C ILE A 240 3.33 -23.62 14.69
N ASP A 241 3.99 -24.46 15.50
CA ASP A 241 3.36 -25.06 16.68
C ASP A 241 3.23 -24.03 17.80
N GLY A 242 2.04 -23.97 18.38
CA GLY A 242 1.72 -22.97 19.40
C GLY A 242 1.47 -21.58 18.84
N THR A 243 1.69 -20.56 19.67
CA THR A 243 1.52 -19.14 19.35
C THR A 243 2.73 -18.35 19.85
N VAL A 244 3.22 -17.42 19.06
CA VAL A 244 4.26 -16.46 19.46
C VAL A 244 3.69 -15.02 19.44
N ARG A 245 4.15 -14.21 20.38
CA ARG A 245 3.73 -12.81 20.49
C ARG A 245 4.71 -11.93 19.73
N ILE A 246 4.19 -11.19 18.75
CA ILE A 246 4.99 -10.32 17.88
C ILE A 246 4.66 -8.86 18.16
N GLY A 247 5.64 -8.11 18.64
CA GLY A 247 5.56 -6.66 18.77
C GLY A 247 5.60 -6.00 17.41
N LEU A 248 4.54 -5.27 17.05
CA LEU A 248 4.47 -4.48 15.82
C LEU A 248 4.56 -3.00 16.18
N ALA A 249 5.60 -2.32 15.73
CA ALA A 249 5.66 -0.86 15.83
C ALA A 249 4.56 -0.24 14.96
N ASP A 250 3.68 0.54 15.59
CA ASP A 250 2.50 1.15 14.93
C ASP A 250 2.18 2.50 15.59
N ASP A 251 2.74 3.57 15.04
CA ASP A 251 2.47 4.96 15.39
C ASP A 251 2.74 5.88 14.19
N ASP A 252 2.83 7.17 14.41
CA ASP A 252 3.04 8.14 13.32
C ASP A 252 4.44 8.03 12.68
N ALA A 253 5.44 7.49 13.40
CA ALA A 253 6.76 7.20 12.84
C ALA A 253 6.83 5.86 12.08
N PHE A 254 5.99 4.88 12.44
CA PHE A 254 6.02 3.50 11.92
C PHE A 254 4.63 3.06 11.43
N CYS A 255 4.18 3.61 10.31
CA CYS A 255 2.82 3.43 9.81
C CYS A 255 2.73 2.70 8.45
N PHE A 256 3.86 2.34 7.83
CA PHE A 256 3.87 1.68 6.53
C PHE A 256 3.82 0.17 6.67
N THR A 257 2.62 -0.35 6.88
CA THR A 257 2.36 -1.77 7.06
C THR A 257 1.34 -2.26 6.05
N TYR A 258 1.64 -3.38 5.38
CA TYR A 258 0.63 -4.11 4.64
C TYR A 258 -0.23 -4.91 5.61
N GLU A 259 -1.52 -4.60 5.67
CA GLU A 259 -2.46 -5.35 6.51
C GLU A 259 -2.48 -6.84 6.14
N ASP A 260 -2.29 -7.17 4.85
CA ASP A 260 -2.19 -8.55 4.40
C ASP A 260 -0.96 -9.29 4.98
N ASN A 261 0.15 -8.59 5.21
CA ASN A 261 1.33 -9.17 5.87
C ASN A 261 1.02 -9.52 7.32
N ILE A 262 0.32 -8.63 8.04
CA ILE A 262 -0.07 -8.86 9.45
C ILE A 262 -1.04 -10.03 9.55
N GLU A 263 -2.09 -10.04 8.73
CA GLU A 263 -3.03 -11.16 8.69
C GLU A 263 -2.36 -12.50 8.31
N LEU A 264 -1.31 -12.47 7.50
CA LEU A 264 -0.54 -13.68 7.20
C LEU A 264 0.28 -14.16 8.40
N LEU A 265 0.93 -13.26 9.14
CA LEU A 265 1.61 -13.61 10.40
C LEU A 265 0.63 -14.26 11.39
N GLU A 266 -0.57 -13.70 11.58
CA GLU A 266 -1.62 -14.27 12.44
C GLU A 266 -2.05 -15.66 11.97
N ARG A 267 -2.25 -15.86 10.66
CA ARG A 267 -2.55 -17.16 10.07
C ARG A 267 -1.44 -18.19 10.31
N CYS A 268 -0.19 -17.75 10.31
CA CYS A 268 0.99 -18.58 10.53
C CYS A 268 1.25 -18.88 12.03
N GLY A 269 0.53 -18.25 12.96
CA GLY A 269 0.59 -18.53 14.39
C GLY A 269 1.07 -17.38 15.27
N ALA A 270 1.12 -16.15 14.76
CA ALA A 270 1.42 -14.96 15.56
C ALA A 270 0.19 -14.41 16.30
N GLU A 271 0.42 -13.86 17.49
CA GLU A 271 -0.42 -12.90 18.19
C GLU A 271 0.25 -11.53 18.05
N ILE A 272 -0.44 -10.56 17.45
CA ILE A 272 0.13 -9.24 17.20
C ILE A 272 -0.12 -8.32 18.39
N VAL A 273 0.95 -7.79 18.96
CA VAL A 273 0.96 -6.81 20.04
C VAL A 273 1.46 -5.47 19.49
N ARG A 274 0.55 -4.54 19.23
CA ARG A 274 0.93 -3.21 18.72
C ARG A 274 1.57 -2.39 19.84
N PHE A 275 2.63 -1.65 19.53
CA PHE A 275 3.27 -0.71 20.45
C PHE A 275 3.75 0.54 19.70
N SER A 276 3.90 1.62 20.44
CA SER A 276 4.35 2.92 19.91
C SER A 276 5.77 3.23 20.37
N PRO A 277 6.78 3.18 19.49
CA PRO A 277 8.11 3.69 19.82
C PRO A 277 8.14 5.16 20.27
N ILE A 278 7.19 5.99 19.84
CA ILE A 278 7.07 7.38 20.27
C ILE A 278 6.48 7.49 21.69
N HIS A 279 5.39 6.76 21.99
CA HIS A 279 4.54 7.05 23.13
C HIS A 279 4.64 6.04 24.28
N ASP A 280 4.98 4.78 24.01
CA ASP A 280 5.07 3.75 25.03
C ASP A 280 6.42 3.83 25.75
N ALA A 281 6.42 3.70 27.07
CA ALA A 281 7.62 3.83 27.88
C ALA A 281 8.56 2.62 27.71
N HIS A 282 8.04 1.44 27.43
CA HIS A 282 8.79 0.19 27.34
C HIS A 282 8.30 -0.69 26.20
N LEU A 283 9.23 -1.51 25.69
CA LEU A 283 8.88 -2.61 24.78
C LEU A 283 7.95 -3.61 25.50
N PRO A 284 6.82 -4.02 24.89
CA PRO A 284 5.96 -5.03 25.49
C PRO A 284 6.68 -6.39 25.60
N ASP A 285 6.19 -7.27 26.48
CA ASP A 285 6.70 -8.64 26.55
C ASP A 285 6.25 -9.42 25.31
N VAL A 286 7.20 -9.69 24.43
CA VAL A 286 7.00 -10.34 23.10
C VAL A 286 8.15 -11.28 22.77
N ASP A 287 7.95 -12.14 21.78
CA ASP A 287 8.90 -13.15 21.34
C ASP A 287 9.68 -12.73 20.08
N GLY A 288 9.27 -11.65 19.44
CA GLY A 288 9.92 -11.04 18.29
C GLY A 288 9.30 -9.68 17.97
N ILE A 289 10.00 -8.86 17.18
CA ILE A 289 9.54 -7.51 16.82
C ILE A 289 9.57 -7.28 15.31
N VAL A 290 8.59 -6.49 14.85
CA VAL A 290 8.53 -5.95 13.49
C VAL A 290 8.50 -4.43 13.59
N LEU A 291 9.54 -3.80 13.05
CA LEU A 291 9.68 -2.35 12.93
C LEU A 291 9.38 -1.99 11.47
N SER A 292 8.17 -1.55 11.21
CA SER A 292 7.71 -1.21 9.87
C SER A 292 8.38 0.09 9.35
N GLY A 293 8.17 0.35 8.06
CA GLY A 293 8.49 1.64 7.49
C GLY A 293 7.57 2.75 8.01
N GLY A 294 7.87 3.97 7.60
CA GLY A 294 7.13 5.16 7.99
C GLY A 294 7.97 6.41 7.80
N TYR A 295 7.83 7.33 8.74
CA TYR A 295 8.51 8.63 8.72
C TYR A 295 9.25 8.92 10.03
N PRO A 296 10.19 8.06 10.48
CA PRO A 296 10.91 8.30 11.74
C PRO A 296 11.71 9.60 11.72
N GLU A 297 12.14 10.07 10.55
CA GLU A 297 12.83 11.34 10.37
C GLU A 297 11.97 12.57 10.69
N LEU A 298 10.65 12.44 10.69
CA LEU A 298 9.74 13.51 11.10
C LEU A 298 9.56 13.56 12.63
N HIS A 299 9.89 12.48 13.31
CA HIS A 299 9.73 12.26 14.75
C HIS A 299 11.07 12.01 15.46
N GLY A 300 12.18 12.50 14.89
CA GLY A 300 13.52 12.23 15.39
C GLY A 300 13.73 12.65 16.83
N GLU A 301 13.18 13.81 17.26
CA GLU A 301 13.30 14.31 18.63
C GLU A 301 12.50 13.48 19.63
N GLU A 302 11.27 13.11 19.29
CA GLU A 302 10.42 12.27 20.13
C GLU A 302 11.03 10.88 20.33
N LEU A 303 11.51 10.25 19.24
CA LEU A 303 12.16 8.95 19.25
C LEU A 303 13.46 8.98 20.08
N GLU A 304 14.31 10.00 19.90
CA GLU A 304 15.54 10.19 20.70
C GLU A 304 15.25 10.38 22.18
N SER A 305 14.15 11.06 22.50
CA SER A 305 13.75 11.36 23.88
C SER A 305 13.27 10.12 24.63
N ASN A 306 12.72 9.14 23.92
CA ASN A 306 12.24 7.89 24.51
C ASN A 306 13.37 6.87 24.71
N ARG A 307 14.31 7.21 25.59
CA ARG A 307 15.56 6.44 25.82
C ARG A 307 15.29 5.04 26.33
N THR A 308 14.26 4.84 27.15
CA THR A 308 13.90 3.53 27.68
C THR A 308 13.51 2.57 26.54
N MET A 309 12.70 3.01 25.60
CA MET A 309 12.32 2.21 24.43
C MET A 309 13.54 1.90 23.54
N LEU A 310 14.44 2.87 23.30
CA LEU A 310 15.68 2.65 22.55
C LEU A 310 16.54 1.57 23.22
N ASP A 311 16.71 1.66 24.53
CA ASP A 311 17.53 0.71 25.30
C ASP A 311 16.86 -0.66 25.36
N ASP A 312 15.55 -0.75 25.59
CA ASP A 312 14.79 -2.01 25.61
C ASP A 312 14.89 -2.76 24.25
N ILE A 313 14.70 -2.06 23.12
CA ILE A 313 14.81 -2.67 21.78
C ILE A 313 16.25 -3.13 21.52
N ARG A 314 17.26 -2.32 21.85
CA ARG A 314 18.67 -2.69 21.69
C ARG A 314 19.00 -3.95 22.47
N ASP A 315 18.63 -3.98 23.75
CA ASP A 315 18.95 -5.07 24.66
C ASP A 315 18.18 -6.35 24.25
N ALA A 316 16.94 -6.24 23.78
CA ALA A 316 16.18 -7.35 23.23
C ALA A 316 16.86 -7.96 21.98
N ILE A 317 17.28 -7.15 21.01
CA ILE A 317 18.02 -7.60 19.82
C ILE A 317 19.36 -8.24 20.23
N ALA A 318 20.08 -7.61 21.14
CA ALA A 318 21.36 -8.14 21.65
C ALA A 318 21.20 -9.48 22.38
N SER A 319 20.05 -9.71 23.01
CA SER A 319 19.73 -11.01 23.64
C SER A 319 19.29 -12.09 22.64
N GLY A 320 19.22 -11.77 21.36
CA GLY A 320 18.83 -12.69 20.28
C GLY A 320 17.35 -12.71 19.96
N MET A 321 16.56 -11.75 20.44
CA MET A 321 15.15 -11.61 20.02
C MET A 321 15.06 -11.36 18.52
N PRO A 322 14.29 -12.16 17.77
CA PRO A 322 14.13 -11.95 16.34
C PRO A 322 13.50 -10.59 15.99
N CYS A 323 14.09 -9.92 15.00
CA CYS A 323 13.66 -8.60 14.56
C CYS A 323 13.61 -8.53 13.03
N ILE A 324 12.48 -8.07 12.48
CA ILE A 324 12.40 -7.59 11.08
C ILE A 324 12.25 -6.07 11.12
N ALA A 325 13.13 -5.35 10.40
CA ALA A 325 13.08 -3.89 10.30
C ALA A 325 13.17 -3.43 8.85
N GLU A 326 12.14 -2.71 8.39
CA GLU A 326 12.01 -2.26 7.00
C GLU A 326 12.06 -0.73 6.92
N CYS A 327 12.84 -0.18 5.97
CA CYS A 327 12.87 1.24 5.62
C CYS A 327 13.04 2.15 6.86
N GLY A 328 11.97 2.81 7.32
CA GLY A 328 12.01 3.65 8.54
C GLY A 328 12.42 2.86 9.79
N GLY A 329 11.94 1.64 9.95
CA GLY A 329 12.36 0.75 11.04
C GLY A 329 13.83 0.38 10.96
N PHE A 330 14.36 0.18 9.75
CA PHE A 330 15.79 -0.02 9.54
C PHE A 330 16.59 1.24 9.91
N MET A 331 16.11 2.44 9.54
CA MET A 331 16.74 3.70 9.92
C MET A 331 16.81 3.85 11.45
N TYR A 332 15.74 3.50 12.15
CA TYR A 332 15.63 3.56 13.60
C TYR A 332 16.60 2.61 14.33
N LEU A 333 17.00 1.50 13.72
CA LEU A 333 17.98 0.57 14.32
C LEU A 333 19.43 1.05 14.29
N HIS A 334 19.77 2.11 13.56
CA HIS A 334 21.13 2.64 13.52
C HIS A 334 21.54 3.33 14.83
N GLU A 335 22.82 3.62 14.96
CA GLU A 335 23.32 4.45 16.08
C GLU A 335 22.77 5.88 16.00
N ARG A 336 22.64 6.41 14.76
CA ARG A 336 22.17 7.77 14.49
C ARG A 336 21.34 7.83 13.22
N MET A 337 20.42 8.76 13.23
CA MET A 337 19.60 9.11 12.07
C MET A 337 19.56 10.62 11.91
N GLU A 338 19.81 11.12 10.71
CA GLU A 338 19.54 12.51 10.36
C GLU A 338 18.03 12.71 10.23
N ASP A 339 17.46 13.66 10.98
CA ASP A 339 16.05 14.02 10.87
C ASP A 339 15.78 14.92 9.65
N ARG A 340 14.51 15.30 9.44
CA ARG A 340 14.13 16.14 8.30
C ARG A 340 14.77 17.52 8.29
N ASP A 341 15.20 18.02 9.47
CA ASP A 341 15.80 19.34 9.65
C ASP A 341 17.34 19.29 9.58
N GLY A 342 17.90 18.11 9.28
CA GLY A 342 19.34 17.88 9.15
C GLY A 342 20.06 17.70 10.50
N VAL A 343 19.33 17.41 11.57
CA VAL A 343 19.88 17.16 12.90
C VAL A 343 20.12 15.67 13.09
N GLU A 344 21.35 15.31 13.49
CA GLU A 344 21.62 13.92 13.86
C GLU A 344 21.00 13.59 15.22
N ARG A 345 20.17 12.54 15.24
CA ARG A 345 19.49 12.02 16.42
C ARG A 345 20.03 10.64 16.79
N ARG A 346 20.22 10.41 18.08
CA ARG A 346 20.56 9.08 18.58
C ARG A 346 19.37 8.15 18.46
N MET A 347 19.61 6.94 17.94
CA MET A 347 18.61 5.90 17.75
C MET A 347 18.97 4.62 18.55
N VAL A 348 18.41 3.47 18.18
CA VAL A 348 18.55 2.20 18.92
C VAL A 348 20.01 1.76 19.05
N GLY A 349 20.81 1.87 17.98
CA GLY A 349 22.21 1.49 17.98
C GLY A 349 22.47 -0.04 17.85
N ALA A 350 21.53 -0.78 17.32
CA ALA A 350 21.71 -2.20 16.98
C ALA A 350 22.50 -2.39 15.68
N ILE A 351 22.48 -1.38 14.80
CA ILE A 351 23.23 -1.34 13.53
C ILE A 351 24.25 -0.18 13.64
N PRO A 352 25.54 -0.42 13.35
CA PRO A 352 26.57 0.63 13.42
C PRO A 352 26.40 1.66 12.33
N GLY A 353 26.84 2.90 12.61
CA GLY A 353 26.81 4.02 11.69
C GLY A 353 25.50 4.79 11.70
N ARG A 354 25.27 5.54 10.64
CA ARG A 354 24.14 6.47 10.54
C ARG A 354 23.35 6.34 9.23
N THR A 355 22.16 6.93 9.25
CA THR A 355 21.37 7.22 8.05
C THR A 355 21.25 8.72 7.84
N TRP A 356 21.21 9.17 6.56
CA TRP A 356 21.14 10.59 6.21
C TRP A 356 20.30 10.83 4.96
N ASN A 357 19.76 12.05 4.85
CA ASN A 357 19.01 12.49 3.68
C ASN A 357 19.98 12.83 2.52
N THR A 358 19.82 12.17 1.39
CA THR A 358 20.67 12.41 0.21
C THR A 358 20.20 13.60 -0.64
N GLY A 359 19.05 14.18 -0.34
CA GLY A 359 18.41 15.24 -1.12
C GLY A 359 17.82 14.76 -2.46
N LYS A 360 17.92 13.48 -2.77
CA LYS A 360 17.38 12.86 -3.99
C LYS A 360 16.83 11.47 -3.70
N LEU A 361 15.98 10.98 -4.60
CA LEU A 361 15.47 9.62 -4.52
C LEU A 361 16.61 8.61 -4.72
N CYS A 362 16.90 7.80 -3.69
CA CYS A 362 17.95 6.79 -3.72
C CYS A 362 17.53 5.58 -4.52
N ARG A 363 16.36 5.00 -4.17
CA ARG A 363 15.80 3.85 -4.85
C ARG A 363 14.29 3.94 -4.91
N PHE A 364 13.73 3.37 -5.99
CA PHE A 364 12.29 3.40 -6.24
C PHE A 364 11.84 2.19 -7.06
N GLY A 365 10.79 1.51 -6.62
CA GLY A 365 10.03 0.53 -7.38
C GLY A 365 10.25 -0.90 -6.93
N TYR A 366 9.73 -1.84 -7.70
CA TYR A 366 9.71 -3.26 -7.37
C TYR A 366 11.10 -3.90 -7.38
N VAL A 367 11.30 -4.84 -6.47
CA VAL A 367 12.50 -5.65 -6.34
C VAL A 367 12.15 -7.11 -6.07
N THR A 368 12.98 -8.00 -6.58
CA THR A 368 12.98 -9.41 -6.20
C THR A 368 14.22 -9.65 -5.35
N LEU A 369 14.05 -10.23 -4.19
CA LEU A 369 15.04 -10.36 -3.14
C LEU A 369 15.31 -11.83 -2.85
N ARG A 370 16.58 -12.17 -2.58
CA ARG A 370 16.98 -13.50 -2.11
C ARG A 370 18.20 -13.40 -1.19
N PRO A 371 18.34 -14.27 -0.19
CA PRO A 371 19.57 -14.37 0.57
C PRO A 371 20.76 -14.67 -0.36
N ALA A 372 21.89 -14.02 -0.10
CA ALA A 372 23.11 -14.23 -0.87
C ALA A 372 23.72 -15.60 -0.62
N ASP A 373 23.71 -16.01 0.64
CA ASP A 373 24.27 -17.26 1.12
C ASP A 373 23.21 -18.12 1.82
N GLU A 374 23.54 -19.37 2.12
CA GLU A 374 22.70 -20.24 2.96
C GLU A 374 22.86 -19.86 4.43
N GLY A 375 21.79 -19.96 5.19
CA GLY A 375 21.75 -19.55 6.59
C GLY A 375 20.86 -18.33 6.82
N GLY A 376 21.25 -17.44 7.73
CA GLY A 376 20.47 -16.28 8.09
C GLY A 376 19.15 -16.61 8.81
N MET A 377 18.27 -15.63 8.95
CA MET A 377 17.02 -15.76 9.69
C MET A 377 16.09 -16.83 9.10
N MET A 378 16.04 -16.94 7.78
CA MET A 378 15.10 -17.84 7.09
C MET A 378 15.58 -19.30 7.05
N GLY A 379 16.84 -19.59 7.37
CA GLY A 379 17.43 -20.94 7.31
C GLY A 379 17.45 -21.57 5.92
N SER A 380 16.93 -20.90 4.91
CA SER A 380 16.84 -21.29 3.50
C SER A 380 17.08 -20.08 2.61
N ARG A 381 17.03 -20.26 1.27
CA ARG A 381 17.17 -19.13 0.31
C ARG A 381 15.84 -18.81 -0.38
N PRO A 382 14.82 -18.34 0.34
CA PRO A 382 13.55 -17.99 -0.27
C PRO A 382 13.72 -16.80 -1.21
N VAL A 383 12.99 -16.82 -2.32
CA VAL A 383 12.84 -15.65 -3.17
C VAL A 383 11.58 -14.92 -2.73
N VAL A 384 11.70 -13.66 -2.35
CA VAL A 384 10.59 -12.80 -1.93
C VAL A 384 10.55 -11.54 -2.80
N LYS A 385 9.35 -11.02 -3.01
CA LYS A 385 9.16 -9.75 -3.71
C LYS A 385 8.88 -8.63 -2.72
N GLY A 386 9.35 -7.46 -3.08
CA GLY A 386 9.17 -6.25 -2.30
C GLY A 386 9.27 -5.01 -3.17
N HIS A 387 9.32 -3.87 -2.53
CA HIS A 387 9.58 -2.60 -3.20
C HIS A 387 10.45 -1.70 -2.34
N GLU A 388 11.03 -0.68 -2.94
CA GLU A 388 11.80 0.37 -2.28
C GLU A 388 11.28 1.74 -2.70
N PHE A 389 11.25 2.65 -1.74
CA PHE A 389 11.00 4.07 -1.98
C PHE A 389 11.60 4.90 -0.83
N HIS A 390 12.84 5.39 -1.01
CA HIS A 390 13.51 6.14 0.04
C HIS A 390 14.45 7.23 -0.48
N TYR A 391 14.59 8.31 0.29
CA TYR A 391 15.48 9.44 0.08
C TYR A 391 16.68 9.40 1.03
N TRP A 392 16.59 8.63 2.10
CA TRP A 392 17.70 8.39 3.03
C TRP A 392 18.57 7.25 2.54
N ASP A 393 19.86 7.35 2.86
CA ASP A 393 20.83 6.28 2.63
C ASP A 393 21.48 5.90 3.96
N SER A 394 22.27 4.82 3.99
CA SER A 394 22.89 4.26 5.18
C SER A 394 24.37 3.94 4.95
N GLU A 395 25.20 4.12 5.99
CA GLU A 395 26.57 3.59 6.04
C GLU A 395 26.61 2.07 6.10
N SER A 396 25.49 1.42 6.49
CA SER A 396 25.38 -0.04 6.74
C SER A 396 24.16 -0.64 6.01
N ASN A 397 24.08 -0.49 4.67
CA ASN A 397 22.98 -0.99 3.84
C ASN A 397 22.83 -2.53 3.84
N GLY A 398 23.82 -3.27 4.38
CA GLY A 398 23.85 -4.72 4.38
C GLY A 398 24.34 -5.32 3.06
N THR A 399 24.76 -6.59 3.16
CA THR A 399 25.31 -7.35 2.01
C THR A 399 24.77 -8.76 1.93
N ASP A 400 23.90 -9.15 2.86
CA ASP A 400 23.53 -10.55 3.07
C ASP A 400 22.40 -11.00 2.14
N TRP A 401 21.73 -10.07 1.49
CA TRP A 401 20.73 -10.35 0.45
C TRP A 401 21.09 -9.67 -0.87
N GLU A 402 20.59 -10.23 -1.96
CA GLU A 402 20.68 -9.69 -3.30
C GLU A 402 19.29 -9.24 -3.76
N ALA A 403 19.18 -7.98 -4.15
CA ALA A 403 18.01 -7.42 -4.82
C ALA A 403 18.24 -7.40 -6.34
N SER A 404 17.26 -7.86 -7.09
CA SER A 404 17.21 -7.80 -8.55
C SER A 404 16.11 -6.86 -9.02
N LYS A 405 16.46 -5.94 -9.92
CA LYS A 405 15.55 -4.95 -10.47
C LYS A 405 15.90 -4.63 -11.93
N ARG A 406 14.99 -4.89 -12.87
CA ARG A 406 15.16 -4.55 -14.31
C ARG A 406 16.53 -4.92 -14.86
N GLY A 407 17.02 -6.13 -14.55
CA GLY A 407 18.31 -6.63 -15.03
C GLY A 407 19.55 -6.11 -14.29
N THR A 408 19.39 -5.26 -13.27
CA THR A 408 20.46 -4.87 -12.36
C THR A 408 20.33 -5.60 -11.03
N THR A 409 21.47 -5.90 -10.39
CA THR A 409 21.51 -6.51 -9.08
C THR A 409 22.39 -5.68 -8.14
N TYR A 410 22.06 -5.72 -6.85
CA TYR A 410 22.85 -5.07 -5.80
C TYR A 410 22.66 -5.80 -4.47
N ARG A 411 23.61 -5.62 -3.57
CA ARG A 411 23.54 -6.15 -2.22
C ARG A 411 22.77 -5.20 -1.31
N CYS A 412 22.04 -5.79 -0.38
CA CYS A 412 21.23 -5.07 0.61
C CYS A 412 20.93 -5.99 1.80
N ILE A 413 20.24 -5.46 2.80
CA ILE A 413 19.75 -6.15 4.00
C ILE A 413 20.88 -6.71 4.83
N ASN A 414 20.84 -6.43 6.12
CA ASN A 414 21.63 -7.06 7.17
C ASN A 414 20.82 -8.25 7.71
N ASP A 415 21.38 -9.45 7.63
CA ASP A 415 20.78 -10.69 8.13
C ASP A 415 21.75 -11.40 9.08
N THR A 416 21.55 -11.21 10.39
CA THR A 416 22.40 -11.80 11.43
C THR A 416 21.92 -13.18 11.90
N GLY A 417 20.86 -13.71 11.30
CA GLY A 417 20.19 -14.93 11.75
C GLY A 417 19.07 -14.68 12.76
N THR A 418 19.09 -13.55 13.48
CA THR A 418 18.03 -13.10 14.38
C THR A 418 17.50 -11.71 13.99
N MET A 419 18.25 -10.90 13.25
CA MET A 419 17.81 -9.60 12.75
C MET A 419 17.86 -9.61 11.22
N LEU A 420 16.75 -9.20 10.59
CA LEU A 420 16.62 -8.93 9.16
C LEU A 420 16.26 -7.46 8.97
N ALA A 421 17.21 -6.62 8.51
CA ALA A 421 17.03 -5.18 8.48
C ALA A 421 17.57 -4.54 7.20
N GLY A 422 16.74 -3.73 6.51
CA GLY A 422 17.10 -3.03 5.27
C GLY A 422 16.02 -2.08 4.75
N TYR A 423 16.32 -1.39 3.65
CA TYR A 423 15.35 -0.49 3.03
C TYR A 423 14.17 -1.19 2.31
N PRO A 424 14.32 -2.39 1.71
CA PRO A 424 13.20 -3.04 1.05
C PRO A 424 12.03 -3.33 1.98
N HIS A 425 10.82 -3.06 1.50
CA HIS A 425 9.58 -3.51 2.12
C HIS A 425 9.17 -4.85 1.51
N LEU A 426 9.04 -5.87 2.32
CA LEU A 426 8.72 -7.22 1.88
C LEU A 426 7.21 -7.44 1.79
N TYR A 427 6.76 -8.13 0.74
CA TYR A 427 5.37 -8.58 0.65
C TYR A 427 5.29 -10.08 0.93
N TYR A 428 4.80 -10.45 2.11
CA TYR A 428 4.91 -11.82 2.64
C TYR A 428 4.13 -12.85 1.83
N TYR A 429 2.99 -12.50 1.24
CA TYR A 429 2.27 -13.42 0.36
C TYR A 429 3.03 -13.76 -0.94
N SER A 430 4.08 -13.04 -1.29
CA SER A 430 4.94 -13.41 -2.41
C SER A 430 5.74 -14.67 -2.14
N ASN A 431 6.05 -14.94 -0.86
CA ASN A 431 6.62 -16.19 -0.38
C ASN A 431 6.36 -16.39 1.13
N PRO A 432 5.35 -17.18 1.53
CA PRO A 432 5.00 -17.41 2.93
C PRO A 432 6.07 -18.09 3.80
N GLU A 433 7.12 -18.65 3.20
CA GLU A 433 8.25 -19.20 3.99
C GLU A 433 9.05 -18.10 4.70
N VAL A 434 8.98 -16.85 4.22
CA VAL A 434 9.66 -15.72 4.87
C VAL A 434 9.06 -15.42 6.25
N PRO A 435 7.75 -15.09 6.40
CA PRO A 435 7.16 -14.91 7.72
C PRO A 435 7.21 -16.18 8.58
N LEU A 436 7.11 -17.38 8.00
CA LEU A 436 7.25 -18.64 8.73
C LEU A 436 8.65 -18.82 9.31
N GLY A 437 9.71 -18.50 8.56
CA GLY A 437 11.09 -18.53 9.05
C GLY A 437 11.28 -17.62 10.25
N PHE A 438 10.78 -16.39 10.16
CA PHE A 438 10.78 -15.43 11.28
C PHE A 438 10.03 -15.98 12.51
N LEU A 439 8.82 -16.52 12.34
CA LEU A 439 8.02 -17.03 13.45
C LEU A 439 8.65 -18.29 14.10
N ARG A 440 9.33 -19.12 13.33
CA ARG A 440 10.11 -20.26 13.88
C ARG A 440 11.23 -19.76 14.79
N ARG A 441 11.96 -18.70 14.39
CA ARG A 441 12.99 -18.08 15.25
C ARG A 441 12.38 -17.46 16.52
N CYS A 442 11.19 -16.85 16.41
CA CYS A 442 10.48 -16.34 17.59
C CYS A 442 10.08 -17.47 18.55
N ALA A 443 9.65 -18.61 18.04
CA ALA A 443 9.34 -19.77 18.86
C ALA A 443 10.61 -20.33 19.56
N GLU A 444 11.73 -20.45 18.82
CA GLU A 444 13.03 -20.86 19.39
C GLU A 444 13.49 -19.90 20.49
N TYR A 445 13.32 -18.58 20.28
CA TYR A 445 13.67 -17.56 21.28
C TYR A 445 12.77 -17.65 22.52
N ARG A 446 11.46 -17.77 22.35
CA ARG A 446 10.51 -17.98 23.46
C ARG A 446 10.90 -19.18 24.31
N ASP A 447 11.12 -20.33 23.65
CA ASP A 447 11.45 -21.59 24.34
C ASP A 447 12.83 -21.55 25.03
N SER A 448 13.71 -20.61 24.66
CA SER A 448 15.01 -20.38 25.32
C SER A 448 14.92 -19.53 26.58
N LYS A 449 13.78 -18.84 26.81
CA LYS A 449 13.55 -18.04 28.04
C LYS A 449 13.01 -18.88 29.21
N ASP A 450 12.39 -20.04 28.87
CA ASP A 450 11.86 -21.02 29.84
C ASP A 450 12.95 -21.98 30.31
#